data_ee21fe5e2c9e1d7c8a21f3abe7c1dc79
#
_entry.id   ee21fe5e2c9e1d7c8a21f3abe7c1dc79
#
_cell.length_a   1.000
_cell.length_b   1.000
_cell.length_c   1.000
_cell.angle_alpha   90.00
_cell.angle_beta   90.00
_cell.angle_gamma   90.00
#
_symmetry.space_group_name_H-M   'P 1'
#
loop_
_entity.id
_entity.type
_entity.pdbx_description
1 polymer ?
#
loop_
_entity_poly.entity_id
_entity_poly.type
_entity_poly.pdbx_seq_one_letter_code
_entity_poly.pdbx_strand_id
1 'polypeptide(L)'
;MNSSRKTTMIDIQKNIPLAPLTTFKIGGPAKFFAEVKNETELLEALDFAKENKLEIFMLGGGSNILFSDKGFDGLVIRLLNTKYQILNTKIECDAGLQLSEVVKLAKENSLTGLEWAVGIPGTVGGAVRGNAGAFGGEMANNVESVRALEISGNRTNIVEYKKADCNFSYRNSFFKETPGMIVLSAKLKVTKGDKEAIEKRMQEIIKIRTEHQPKGFSSGSVFKNPIVENQELLERFAKDTGAKAKDDVIPAGWLIEEAGFKGKKIGGVMVSEKHANFFINDGTATAEDVIILAGIIKQKLREHYDVPIKEEIMYVGF
;
A
#
# COMPACT_ATOMS: atom_id res chain seq x y z
N MET A 1 -45.90 18.66 2.11
CA MET A 1 -44.78 19.23 1.33
C MET A 1 -43.73 18.15 1.18
N ASN A 2 -43.77 17.39 0.08
CA ASN A 2 -42.80 16.35 -0.23
C ASN A 2 -41.52 17.05 -0.74
N SER A 3 -40.53 17.16 0.12
CA SER A 3 -39.18 17.48 -0.32
C SER A 3 -38.64 16.23 -1.04
N SER A 4 -38.71 16.22 -2.35
CA SER A 4 -37.98 15.26 -3.19
C SER A 4 -36.48 15.49 -2.94
N ARG A 5 -35.87 14.65 -2.07
CA ARG A 5 -34.43 14.50 -2.06
C ARG A 5 -34.03 14.09 -3.48
N LYS A 6 -33.36 14.98 -4.19
CA LYS A 6 -32.60 14.60 -5.38
C LYS A 6 -31.55 13.61 -4.91
N THR A 7 -31.86 12.34 -5.03
CA THR A 7 -30.90 11.27 -4.86
C THR A 7 -29.90 11.41 -6.00
N THR A 8 -28.75 11.97 -5.74
CA THR A 8 -27.62 11.91 -6.66
C THR A 8 -27.22 10.43 -6.68
N MET A 9 -27.72 9.70 -7.67
CA MET A 9 -27.31 8.29 -7.83
C MET A 9 -25.82 8.28 -8.15
N ILE A 10 -25.09 7.43 -7.43
CA ILE A 10 -23.66 7.24 -7.72
C ILE A 10 -23.45 6.76 -9.15
N ASP A 11 -22.41 7.28 -9.80
CA ASP A 11 -22.00 6.86 -11.15
C ASP A 11 -21.26 5.53 -11.08
N ILE A 12 -21.92 4.45 -11.52
CA ILE A 12 -21.35 3.10 -11.64
C ILE A 12 -20.94 2.86 -13.08
N GLN A 13 -19.66 2.90 -13.32
CA GLN A 13 -19.05 2.68 -14.64
C GLN A 13 -18.80 1.19 -14.87
N LYS A 14 -18.73 0.76 -16.14
CA LYS A 14 -18.49 -0.64 -16.51
C LYS A 14 -17.20 -0.77 -17.30
N ASN A 15 -16.53 -1.90 -17.14
CA ASN A 15 -15.34 -2.29 -17.92
C ASN A 15 -14.22 -1.25 -17.88
N ILE A 16 -13.96 -0.67 -16.70
CA ILE A 16 -12.92 0.35 -16.54
C ILE A 16 -11.55 -0.31 -16.42
N PRO A 17 -10.58 0.04 -17.29
CA PRO A 17 -9.21 -0.49 -17.20
C PRO A 17 -8.56 -0.14 -15.85
N LEU A 18 -8.02 -1.16 -15.16
CA LEU A 18 -7.40 -0.98 -13.84
C LEU A 18 -5.91 -0.66 -13.93
N ALA A 19 -5.22 -1.07 -14.99
CA ALA A 19 -3.80 -0.77 -15.18
C ALA A 19 -3.44 0.71 -15.01
N PRO A 20 -4.17 1.69 -15.61
CA PRO A 20 -3.90 3.12 -15.42
C PRO A 20 -4.04 3.61 -13.98
N LEU A 21 -4.81 2.89 -13.15
CA LEU A 21 -5.10 3.23 -11.75
C LEU A 21 -4.09 2.65 -10.76
N THR A 22 -3.09 1.90 -11.24
CA THR A 22 -2.00 1.34 -10.43
C THR A 22 -0.66 1.98 -10.78
N THR A 23 0.29 1.94 -9.84
CA THR A 23 1.68 2.37 -10.11
C THR A 23 2.45 1.33 -10.95
N PHE A 24 2.03 0.07 -10.94
CA PHE A 24 2.65 -0.98 -11.73
C PHE A 24 2.19 -1.01 -13.19
N LYS A 25 1.04 -0.35 -13.49
CA LYS A 25 0.45 -0.28 -14.83
C LYS A 25 0.12 -1.64 -15.44
N ILE A 26 -0.30 -2.59 -14.60
CA ILE A 26 -0.72 -3.94 -14.97
C ILE A 26 -2.14 -4.17 -14.44
N GLY A 27 -2.98 -4.86 -15.21
CA GLY A 27 -4.31 -5.29 -14.83
C GLY A 27 -5.37 -5.07 -15.90
N GLY A 28 -6.27 -6.03 -16.02
CA GLY A 28 -7.44 -5.97 -16.88
C GLY A 28 -8.54 -5.03 -16.34
N PRO A 29 -9.76 -5.10 -16.89
CA PRO A 29 -10.85 -4.20 -16.52
C PRO A 29 -11.54 -4.61 -15.21
N ALA A 30 -12.04 -3.64 -14.45
CA ALA A 30 -13.08 -3.86 -13.45
C ALA A 30 -14.42 -4.04 -14.16
N LYS A 31 -15.20 -5.06 -13.78
CA LYS A 31 -16.56 -5.25 -14.29
C LYS A 31 -17.44 -4.03 -13.98
N PHE A 32 -17.33 -3.56 -12.73
CA PHE A 32 -17.93 -2.31 -12.27
C PHE A 32 -16.90 -1.47 -11.52
N PHE A 33 -17.02 -0.17 -11.64
CA PHE A 33 -16.14 0.80 -11.00
C PHE A 33 -16.93 2.00 -10.50
N ALA A 34 -16.61 2.48 -9.28
CA ALA A 34 -17.21 3.66 -8.70
C ALA A 34 -16.15 4.53 -8.02
N GLU A 35 -16.22 5.84 -8.27
CA GLU A 35 -15.51 6.84 -7.49
C GLU A 35 -16.47 7.50 -6.51
N VAL A 36 -16.15 7.43 -5.21
CA VAL A 36 -17.03 7.94 -4.14
C VAL A 36 -16.35 9.08 -3.39
N LYS A 37 -17.09 10.16 -3.14
CA LYS A 37 -16.59 11.41 -2.55
C LYS A 37 -16.99 11.59 -1.09
N ASN A 38 -17.90 10.76 -0.60
CA ASN A 38 -18.45 10.84 0.76
C ASN A 38 -19.06 9.50 1.20
N GLU A 39 -19.43 9.42 2.47
CA GLU A 39 -19.99 8.21 3.08
C GLU A 39 -21.34 7.80 2.46
N THR A 40 -22.16 8.76 2.02
CA THR A 40 -23.45 8.46 1.37
C THR A 40 -23.23 7.75 0.04
N GLU A 41 -22.36 8.27 -0.81
CA GLU A 41 -22.00 7.62 -2.08
C GLU A 41 -21.35 6.25 -1.87
N LEU A 42 -20.53 6.10 -0.81
CA LEU A 42 -19.96 4.80 -0.46
C LEU A 42 -21.07 3.78 -0.11
N LEU A 43 -22.05 4.17 0.72
CA LEU A 43 -23.17 3.30 1.07
C LEU A 43 -24.00 2.93 -0.15
N GLU A 44 -24.28 3.86 -1.06
CA GLU A 44 -24.98 3.59 -2.34
C GLU A 44 -24.18 2.58 -3.19
N ALA A 45 -22.85 2.69 -3.27
CA ALA A 45 -22.01 1.74 -3.99
C ALA A 45 -22.03 0.34 -3.35
N LEU A 46 -22.04 0.28 -2.03
CA LEU A 46 -22.14 -0.99 -1.28
C LEU A 46 -23.50 -1.65 -1.46
N ASP A 47 -24.60 -0.87 -1.46
CA ASP A 47 -25.95 -1.37 -1.72
C ASP A 47 -26.06 -1.91 -3.15
N PHE A 48 -25.52 -1.20 -4.14
CA PHE A 48 -25.43 -1.70 -5.52
C PHE A 48 -24.68 -3.03 -5.60
N ALA A 49 -23.54 -3.14 -4.94
CA ALA A 49 -22.77 -4.39 -4.94
C ALA A 49 -23.54 -5.54 -4.31
N LYS A 50 -24.23 -5.28 -3.20
CA LYS A 50 -25.06 -6.26 -2.49
C LYS A 50 -26.24 -6.75 -3.35
N GLU A 51 -26.99 -5.82 -3.97
CA GLU A 51 -28.13 -6.16 -4.83
C GLU A 51 -27.71 -7.01 -6.03
N ASN A 52 -26.53 -6.76 -6.58
CA ASN A 52 -25.97 -7.48 -7.71
C ASN A 52 -25.06 -8.66 -7.31
N LYS A 53 -24.92 -8.97 -6.01
CA LYS A 53 -24.07 -10.05 -5.48
C LYS A 53 -22.63 -9.97 -5.95
N LEU A 54 -22.07 -8.77 -5.99
CA LEU A 54 -20.73 -8.50 -6.45
C LEU A 54 -19.72 -8.56 -5.29
N GLU A 55 -18.55 -9.09 -5.57
CA GLU A 55 -17.38 -8.89 -4.72
C GLU A 55 -16.95 -7.42 -4.78
N ILE A 56 -16.46 -6.89 -3.65
CA ILE A 56 -16.03 -5.50 -3.53
C ILE A 56 -14.53 -5.44 -3.32
N PHE A 57 -13.87 -4.56 -4.07
CA PHE A 57 -12.48 -4.22 -3.85
C PHE A 57 -12.30 -2.72 -3.63
N MET A 58 -11.69 -2.34 -2.49
CA MET A 58 -11.37 -0.94 -2.18
C MET A 58 -10.01 -0.57 -2.76
N LEU A 59 -9.98 0.33 -3.73
CA LEU A 59 -8.78 0.82 -4.38
C LEU A 59 -8.32 2.13 -3.76
N GLY A 60 -7.13 2.14 -3.16
CA GLY A 60 -6.41 3.35 -2.77
C GLY A 60 -5.60 3.93 -3.93
N GLY A 61 -4.33 4.23 -3.70
CA GLY A 61 -3.40 4.71 -4.74
C GLY A 61 -2.88 3.65 -5.70
N GLY A 62 -3.30 2.39 -5.60
CA GLY A 62 -2.88 1.31 -6.49
C GLY A 62 -1.37 0.99 -6.43
N SER A 63 -0.69 1.32 -5.34
CA SER A 63 0.77 1.26 -5.25
C SER A 63 1.34 -0.05 -4.69
N ASN A 64 0.48 -0.96 -4.21
CA ASN A 64 0.88 -2.26 -3.66
C ASN A 64 -0.05 -3.39 -4.14
N ILE A 65 -0.45 -3.33 -5.41
CA ILE A 65 -1.46 -4.21 -5.99
C ILE A 65 -1.00 -4.69 -7.35
N LEU A 66 -1.25 -5.97 -7.62
CA LEU A 66 -1.23 -6.58 -8.94
C LEU A 66 -2.64 -7.06 -9.28
N PHE A 67 -3.30 -6.43 -10.24
CA PHE A 67 -4.54 -6.95 -10.79
C PHE A 67 -4.28 -8.01 -11.85
N SER A 68 -5.14 -9.03 -11.88
CA SER A 68 -5.15 -10.02 -12.95
C SER A 68 -5.32 -9.37 -14.33
N ASP A 69 -4.72 -9.95 -15.36
CA ASP A 69 -4.93 -9.52 -16.76
C ASP A 69 -6.38 -9.72 -17.21
N LYS A 70 -7.12 -10.65 -16.56
CA LYS A 70 -8.57 -10.82 -16.76
C LYS A 70 -9.39 -9.72 -16.09
N GLY A 71 -8.78 -8.94 -15.20
CA GLY A 71 -9.43 -7.88 -14.43
C GLY A 71 -10.04 -8.37 -13.12
N PHE A 72 -11.13 -7.71 -12.71
CA PHE A 72 -11.86 -8.01 -11.47
C PHE A 72 -13.35 -8.14 -11.74
N ASP A 73 -13.93 -9.34 -11.51
CA ASP A 73 -15.34 -9.64 -11.74
C ASP A 73 -16.23 -9.16 -10.58
N GLY A 74 -16.11 -7.91 -10.21
CA GLY A 74 -16.82 -7.29 -9.09
C GLY A 74 -16.92 -5.78 -9.24
N LEU A 75 -17.14 -5.11 -8.11
CA LEU A 75 -17.14 -3.65 -8.00
C LEU A 75 -15.84 -3.16 -7.36
N VAL A 76 -15.04 -2.40 -8.10
CA VAL A 76 -13.91 -1.65 -7.55
C VAL A 76 -14.40 -0.27 -7.11
N ILE A 77 -14.18 0.07 -5.84
CA ILE A 77 -14.55 1.38 -5.26
C ILE A 77 -13.27 2.16 -4.93
N ARG A 78 -13.18 3.38 -5.44
CA ARG A 78 -12.10 4.32 -5.14
C ARG A 78 -12.64 5.48 -4.31
N LEU A 79 -12.02 5.71 -3.13
CA LEU A 79 -12.35 6.84 -2.28
C LEU A 79 -11.68 8.12 -2.82
N LEU A 80 -12.49 9.14 -3.11
CA LEU A 80 -12.03 10.48 -3.49
C LEU A 80 -12.26 11.53 -2.39
N ASN A 81 -12.68 11.10 -1.19
CA ASN A 81 -12.76 11.98 -0.04
C ASN A 81 -11.35 12.38 0.41
N THR A 82 -11.10 13.68 0.44
CA THR A 82 -9.75 14.23 0.67
C THR A 82 -9.73 15.37 1.69
N LYS A 83 -10.75 15.45 2.54
CA LYS A 83 -10.81 16.47 3.59
C LYS A 83 -9.74 16.21 4.64
N TYR A 84 -9.21 17.27 5.20
CA TYR A 84 -8.31 17.21 6.34
C TYR A 84 -8.54 18.38 7.28
N GLN A 85 -8.09 18.21 8.52
CA GLN A 85 -8.08 19.25 9.55
C GLN A 85 -6.80 19.12 10.37
N ILE A 86 -6.15 20.26 10.64
CA ILE A 86 -4.99 20.31 11.54
C ILE A 86 -5.45 20.87 12.86
N LEU A 87 -5.32 20.06 13.92
CA LEU A 87 -5.72 20.37 15.26
C LEU A 87 -4.48 20.35 16.17
N ASN A 88 -3.79 21.47 16.28
CA ASN A 88 -2.56 21.61 17.07
C ASN A 88 -1.47 20.61 16.65
N THR A 89 -1.32 19.49 17.35
CA THR A 89 -0.36 18.40 17.09
C THR A 89 -1.03 17.14 16.54
N LYS A 90 -2.15 17.30 15.83
CA LYS A 90 -2.88 16.20 15.20
C LYS A 90 -3.31 16.60 13.81
N ILE A 91 -3.25 15.67 12.89
CA ILE A 91 -3.80 15.77 11.53
C ILE A 91 -4.91 14.74 11.42
N GLU A 92 -6.14 15.20 11.30
CA GLU A 92 -7.27 14.35 10.94
C GLU A 92 -7.49 14.43 9.45
N CYS A 93 -7.54 13.30 8.77
CA CYS A 93 -7.58 13.27 7.31
C CYS A 93 -8.36 12.06 6.78
N ASP A 94 -9.06 12.27 5.68
CA ASP A 94 -9.83 11.25 4.99
C ASP A 94 -8.93 10.20 4.34
N ALA A 95 -9.47 8.98 4.20
CA ALA A 95 -8.76 7.83 3.66
C ALA A 95 -8.34 7.99 2.19
N GLY A 96 -9.08 8.78 1.40
CA GLY A 96 -8.75 9.07 0.00
C GLY A 96 -7.61 10.09 -0.19
N LEU A 97 -7.25 10.85 0.86
CA LEU A 97 -6.16 11.82 0.77
C LEU A 97 -4.82 11.13 0.48
N GLN A 98 -4.03 11.69 -0.43
CA GLN A 98 -2.70 11.16 -0.73
C GLN A 98 -1.77 11.31 0.48
N LEU A 99 -1.01 10.27 0.80
CA LEU A 99 -0.06 10.30 1.93
C LEU A 99 1.00 11.40 1.74
N SER A 100 1.43 11.64 0.51
CA SER A 100 2.35 12.72 0.16
C SER A 100 1.81 14.11 0.50
N GLU A 101 0.49 14.32 0.37
CA GLU A 101 -0.14 15.58 0.74
C GLU A 101 -0.16 15.77 2.26
N VAL A 102 -0.42 14.70 3.03
CA VAL A 102 -0.35 14.75 4.50
C VAL A 102 1.07 15.09 4.97
N VAL A 103 2.10 14.50 4.36
CA VAL A 103 3.50 14.81 4.66
C VAL A 103 3.84 16.27 4.35
N LYS A 104 3.36 16.78 3.21
CA LYS A 104 3.53 18.17 2.81
C LYS A 104 2.84 19.13 3.79
N LEU A 105 1.60 18.84 4.17
CA LEU A 105 0.84 19.62 5.17
C LEU A 105 1.55 19.65 6.53
N ALA A 106 2.09 18.53 6.98
CA ALA A 106 2.88 18.47 8.22
C ALA A 106 4.09 19.41 8.15
N LYS A 107 4.89 19.34 7.07
CA LYS A 107 6.04 20.23 6.86
C LYS A 107 5.65 21.71 6.84
N GLU A 108 4.59 22.06 6.09
CA GLU A 108 4.13 23.46 5.95
C GLU A 108 3.67 24.06 7.30
N ASN A 109 3.20 23.22 8.22
CA ASN A 109 2.75 23.63 9.56
C ASN A 109 3.79 23.40 10.66
N SER A 110 5.06 23.14 10.30
CA SER A 110 6.15 22.85 11.23
C SER A 110 5.81 21.70 12.20
N LEU A 111 5.24 20.62 11.66
CA LEU A 111 4.89 19.41 12.38
C LEU A 111 5.81 18.27 11.96
N THR A 112 6.52 17.69 12.91
CA THR A 112 7.48 16.58 12.73
C THR A 112 6.85 15.23 13.10
N GLY A 113 7.42 14.15 12.58
CA GLY A 113 7.04 12.76 12.86
C GLY A 113 6.49 12.02 11.64
N LEU A 114 6.34 12.68 10.48
CA LEU A 114 5.89 12.07 9.23
C LEU A 114 6.94 12.08 8.11
N GLU A 115 8.16 12.51 8.38
CA GLU A 115 9.26 12.62 7.39
C GLU A 115 9.57 11.27 6.74
N TRP A 116 9.45 10.18 7.51
CA TRP A 116 9.68 8.81 7.05
C TRP A 116 8.79 8.44 5.85
N ALA A 117 7.62 9.06 5.74
CA ALA A 117 6.62 8.76 4.72
C ALA A 117 6.85 9.52 3.39
N VAL A 118 7.84 10.44 3.34
CA VAL A 118 8.12 11.20 2.12
C VAL A 118 8.46 10.27 0.96
N GLY A 119 7.80 10.47 -0.18
CA GLY A 119 7.98 9.64 -1.38
C GLY A 119 7.32 8.27 -1.34
N ILE A 120 6.52 7.93 -0.32
CA ILE A 120 5.66 6.74 -0.34
C ILE A 120 4.40 7.07 -1.16
N PRO A 121 4.14 6.35 -2.25
CA PRO A 121 2.92 6.53 -3.02
C PRO A 121 1.71 5.88 -2.33
N GLY A 122 0.52 6.41 -2.58
CA GLY A 122 -0.72 5.85 -2.07
C GLY A 122 -1.50 6.80 -1.18
N THR A 123 -2.66 6.34 -0.70
CA THR A 123 -3.58 7.11 0.12
C THR A 123 -3.43 6.77 1.60
N VAL A 124 -3.94 7.65 2.47
CA VAL A 124 -3.99 7.44 3.92
C VAL A 124 -4.67 6.11 4.27
N GLY A 125 -5.82 5.81 3.65
CA GLY A 125 -6.54 4.56 3.92
C GLY A 125 -5.72 3.31 3.57
N GLY A 126 -5.03 3.33 2.42
CA GLY A 126 -4.12 2.25 2.02
C GLY A 126 -2.91 2.13 2.95
N ALA A 127 -2.34 3.27 3.36
CA ALA A 127 -1.21 3.33 4.29
C ALA A 127 -1.58 2.78 5.69
N VAL A 128 -2.73 3.16 6.22
CA VAL A 128 -3.27 2.62 7.49
C VAL A 128 -3.51 1.12 7.38
N ARG A 129 -4.23 0.69 6.33
CA ARG A 129 -4.56 -0.73 6.12
C ARG A 129 -3.31 -1.60 6.05
N GLY A 130 -2.27 -1.15 5.35
CA GLY A 130 -1.01 -1.87 5.19
C GLY A 130 0.03 -1.63 6.27
N ASN A 131 -0.23 -0.77 7.26
CA ASN A 131 0.79 -0.24 8.17
C ASN A 131 2.03 0.17 7.39
N ALA A 132 1.86 1.07 6.42
CA ALA A 132 2.96 1.52 5.56
C ALA A 132 4.11 2.05 6.40
N GLY A 133 5.34 1.69 6.02
CA GLY A 133 6.52 2.10 6.78
C GLY A 133 7.79 2.08 5.95
N ALA A 134 8.70 2.99 6.27
CA ALA A 134 10.02 3.12 5.68
C ALA A 134 10.94 3.94 6.60
N PHE A 135 12.26 3.83 6.43
CA PHE A 135 13.26 4.65 7.13
C PHE A 135 13.07 4.72 8.65
N GLY A 136 12.68 3.61 9.26
CA GLY A 136 12.50 3.49 10.71
C GLY A 136 11.17 4.02 11.26
N GLY A 137 10.27 4.53 10.39
CA GLY A 137 8.92 4.95 10.77
C GLY A 137 7.85 4.10 10.09
N GLU A 138 6.65 4.09 10.66
CA GLU A 138 5.47 3.40 10.12
C GLU A 138 4.18 4.07 10.59
N MET A 139 3.06 3.78 9.94
CA MET A 139 1.75 4.37 10.28
C MET A 139 1.39 4.17 11.75
N ALA A 140 1.69 3.02 12.32
CA ALA A 140 1.46 2.72 13.73
C ALA A 140 2.12 3.73 14.69
N ASN A 141 3.23 4.37 14.31
CA ASN A 141 3.89 5.39 15.13
C ASN A 141 3.04 6.65 15.27
N ASN A 142 2.27 6.98 14.24
CA ASN A 142 1.53 8.23 14.14
C ASN A 142 0.02 8.08 14.38
N VAL A 143 -0.58 6.93 14.08
CA VAL A 143 -2.03 6.73 14.25
C VAL A 143 -2.43 6.87 15.72
N GLU A 144 -3.39 7.76 15.99
CA GLU A 144 -4.09 7.90 17.27
C GLU A 144 -5.40 7.12 17.25
N SER A 145 -6.21 7.31 16.19
CA SER A 145 -7.44 6.57 15.93
C SER A 145 -7.73 6.47 14.45
N VAL A 146 -8.58 5.52 14.08
CA VAL A 146 -9.05 5.28 12.72
C VAL A 146 -10.56 5.15 12.74
N ARG A 147 -11.26 5.91 11.90
CA ARG A 147 -12.68 5.67 11.61
C ARG A 147 -12.77 4.67 10.45
N ALA A 148 -13.51 3.62 10.66
CA ALA A 148 -13.74 2.61 9.63
C ALA A 148 -15.21 2.22 9.57
N LEU A 149 -15.64 1.81 8.37
CA LEU A 149 -16.93 1.20 8.15
C LEU A 149 -16.74 -0.32 8.22
N GLU A 150 -17.56 -0.96 9.05
CA GLU A 150 -17.68 -2.39 9.17
C GLU A 150 -18.87 -2.90 8.35
N ILE A 151 -18.65 -3.89 7.51
CA ILE A 151 -19.69 -4.62 6.81
C ILE A 151 -19.83 -5.98 7.48
N SER A 152 -20.94 -6.20 8.18
CA SER A 152 -21.27 -7.47 8.84
C SER A 152 -22.62 -7.99 8.36
N GLY A 153 -22.60 -8.91 7.42
CA GLY A 153 -23.81 -9.41 6.76
C GLY A 153 -24.58 -8.27 6.07
N ASN A 154 -25.77 -7.98 6.60
CA ASN A 154 -26.63 -6.92 6.05
C ASN A 154 -26.49 -5.56 6.75
N ARG A 155 -25.58 -5.44 7.71
CA ARG A 155 -25.41 -4.24 8.52
C ARG A 155 -24.10 -3.55 8.18
N THR A 156 -24.14 -2.23 8.18
CA THR A 156 -22.96 -1.38 8.09
C THR A 156 -22.93 -0.49 9.33
N ASN A 157 -21.78 -0.46 10.02
CA ASN A 157 -21.55 0.40 11.18
C ASN A 157 -20.30 1.22 10.95
N ILE A 158 -20.30 2.48 11.41
CA ILE A 158 -19.08 3.28 11.45
C ILE A 158 -18.57 3.28 12.88
N VAL A 159 -17.33 2.82 13.04
CA VAL A 159 -16.68 2.65 14.35
C VAL A 159 -15.36 3.42 14.35
N GLU A 160 -15.04 4.04 15.47
CA GLU A 160 -13.72 4.64 15.73
C GLU A 160 -12.87 3.66 16.54
N TYR A 161 -11.77 3.22 15.96
CA TYR A 161 -10.78 2.33 16.56
C TYR A 161 -9.65 3.16 17.14
N LYS A 162 -9.32 2.97 18.41
CA LYS A 162 -8.10 3.53 18.99
C LYS A 162 -6.88 2.77 18.45
N LYS A 163 -5.70 3.36 18.54
CA LYS A 163 -4.44 2.72 18.08
C LYS A 163 -4.29 1.29 18.58
N ALA A 164 -4.61 1.02 19.86
CA ALA A 164 -4.49 -0.31 20.46
C ALA A 164 -5.37 -1.36 19.76
N ASP A 165 -6.54 -0.94 19.26
CA ASP A 165 -7.50 -1.83 18.61
C ASP A 165 -7.15 -2.09 17.13
N CYS A 166 -6.24 -1.29 16.57
CA CYS A 166 -5.82 -1.43 15.16
C CYS A 166 -4.87 -2.61 14.92
N ASN A 167 -4.36 -3.27 15.94
CA ASN A 167 -3.48 -4.45 15.88
C ASN A 167 -2.37 -4.34 14.83
N PHE A 168 -1.70 -3.19 14.78
CA PHE A 168 -0.63 -2.96 13.82
C PHE A 168 0.55 -3.91 14.05
N SER A 169 1.03 -4.50 12.97
CA SER A 169 2.27 -5.27 12.92
C SER A 169 2.98 -5.03 11.58
N TYR A 170 4.11 -5.68 11.34
CA TYR A 170 4.89 -5.50 10.12
C TYR A 170 4.05 -5.76 8.86
N ARG A 171 3.78 -4.71 8.07
CA ARG A 171 2.95 -4.73 6.85
C ARG A 171 1.54 -5.26 7.07
N ASN A 172 0.98 -5.02 8.27
CA ASN A 172 -0.31 -5.56 8.66
C ASN A 172 -1.08 -4.67 9.64
N SER A 173 -2.41 -4.84 9.67
CA SER A 173 -3.32 -4.19 10.61
C SER A 173 -4.62 -4.99 10.72
N PHE A 174 -5.42 -4.71 11.75
CA PHE A 174 -6.78 -5.22 11.91
C PHE A 174 -7.62 -5.02 10.64
N PHE A 175 -7.53 -3.85 10.00
CA PHE A 175 -8.28 -3.53 8.78
C PHE A 175 -7.86 -4.35 7.56
N LYS A 176 -6.67 -4.94 7.58
CA LYS A 176 -6.19 -5.83 6.51
C LYS A 176 -6.62 -7.27 6.72
N GLU A 177 -6.63 -7.72 7.97
CA GLU A 177 -6.96 -9.10 8.33
C GLU A 177 -8.47 -9.35 8.40
N THR A 178 -9.25 -8.30 8.70
CA THR A 178 -10.70 -8.45 8.88
C THR A 178 -11.44 -8.12 7.57
N PRO A 179 -12.11 -9.10 6.94
CA PRO A 179 -12.95 -8.85 5.78
C PRO A 179 -14.05 -7.82 6.08
N GLY A 180 -14.43 -7.03 5.09
CA GLY A 180 -15.50 -6.04 5.23
C GLY A 180 -15.12 -4.75 5.95
N MET A 181 -13.84 -4.55 6.29
CA MET A 181 -13.35 -3.32 6.91
C MET A 181 -12.93 -2.30 5.85
N ILE A 182 -13.51 -1.10 5.91
CA ILE A 182 -13.16 0.02 5.02
C ILE A 182 -12.71 1.20 5.87
N VAL A 183 -11.44 1.59 5.75
CA VAL A 183 -10.90 2.79 6.41
C VAL A 183 -11.52 4.03 5.77
N LEU A 184 -12.13 4.90 6.58
CA LEU A 184 -12.77 6.15 6.13
C LEU A 184 -11.91 7.38 6.41
N SER A 185 -11.27 7.44 7.58
CA SER A 185 -10.37 8.52 7.97
C SER A 185 -9.41 8.04 9.06
N ALA A 186 -8.33 8.80 9.26
CA ALA A 186 -7.39 8.58 10.34
C ALA A 186 -7.06 9.89 11.06
N LYS A 187 -6.84 9.80 12.37
CA LYS A 187 -6.26 10.85 13.20
C LYS A 187 -4.81 10.51 13.47
N LEU A 188 -3.91 11.35 12.99
CA LEU A 188 -2.47 11.15 13.09
C LEU A 188 -1.89 12.10 14.13
N LYS A 189 -1.11 11.57 15.07
CA LYS A 189 -0.36 12.33 16.05
C LYS A 189 0.98 12.75 15.45
N VAL A 190 1.28 14.02 15.57
CA VAL A 190 2.54 14.67 15.18
C VAL A 190 3.00 15.58 16.32
N THR A 191 4.19 16.16 16.23
CA THR A 191 4.69 17.09 17.23
C THR A 191 5.17 18.38 16.56
N LYS A 192 5.23 19.49 17.28
CA LYS A 192 5.86 20.70 16.76
C LYS A 192 7.35 20.46 16.58
N GLY A 193 7.90 20.91 15.47
CA GLY A 193 9.28 20.75 15.12
C GLY A 193 9.85 21.98 14.42
N ASP A 194 11.15 21.97 14.23
CA ASP A 194 11.83 22.98 13.44
C ASP A 194 11.65 22.68 11.95
N LYS A 195 11.20 23.67 11.17
CA LYS A 195 10.88 23.50 9.75
C LYS A 195 12.09 23.14 8.91
N GLU A 196 13.25 23.71 9.22
CA GLU A 196 14.50 23.45 8.46
C GLU A 196 15.00 22.03 8.74
N ALA A 197 14.90 21.57 10.00
CA ALA A 197 15.25 20.20 10.38
C ALA A 197 14.33 19.17 9.71
N ILE A 198 13.01 19.43 9.67
CA ILE A 198 12.04 18.60 8.95
C ILE A 198 12.41 18.51 7.48
N GLU A 199 12.64 19.64 6.83
CA GLU A 199 12.97 19.71 5.41
C GLU A 199 14.28 18.99 5.10
N LYS A 200 15.31 19.20 5.91
CA LYS A 200 16.60 18.51 5.79
C LYS A 200 16.40 17.00 5.87
N ARG A 201 15.63 16.51 6.85
CA ARG A 201 15.36 15.07 7.00
C ARG A 201 14.60 14.50 5.80
N MET A 202 13.62 15.22 5.29
CA MET A 202 12.90 14.80 4.08
C MET A 202 13.81 14.75 2.85
N GLN A 203 14.69 15.72 2.67
CA GLN A 203 15.67 15.74 1.57
C GLN A 203 16.65 14.56 1.65
N GLU A 204 17.15 14.22 2.84
CA GLU A 204 18.00 13.05 3.07
C GLU A 204 17.28 11.76 2.60
N ILE A 205 16.01 11.59 3.00
CA ILE A 205 15.21 10.41 2.60
C ILE A 205 14.97 10.39 1.09
N ILE A 206 14.63 11.52 0.49
CA ILE A 206 14.45 11.64 -0.97
C ILE A 206 15.73 11.27 -1.71
N LYS A 207 16.88 11.74 -1.22
CA LYS A 207 18.20 11.43 -1.78
C LYS A 207 18.43 9.91 -1.76
N ILE A 208 18.24 9.25 -0.59
CA ILE A 208 18.40 7.81 -0.44
C ILE A 208 17.47 7.06 -1.40
N ARG A 209 16.18 7.46 -1.49
CA ARG A 209 15.23 6.87 -2.45
C ARG A 209 15.72 7.01 -3.88
N THR A 210 16.15 8.20 -4.27
CA THR A 210 16.63 8.48 -5.62
C THR A 210 17.88 7.67 -5.96
N GLU A 211 18.77 7.45 -5.00
CA GLU A 211 20.00 6.68 -5.16
C GLU A 211 19.75 5.17 -5.20
N HIS A 212 18.79 4.64 -4.42
CA HIS A 212 18.62 3.20 -4.21
C HIS A 212 17.33 2.61 -4.79
N GLN A 213 16.34 3.41 -5.18
CA GLN A 213 15.12 2.89 -5.78
C GLN A 213 15.09 3.15 -7.29
N PRO A 214 14.58 2.19 -8.08
CA PRO A 214 14.46 2.37 -9.52
C PRO A 214 13.38 3.37 -9.88
N LYS A 215 13.50 3.97 -11.05
CA LYS A 215 12.42 4.71 -11.72
C LYS A 215 11.66 3.74 -12.63
N GLY A 216 10.37 4.02 -12.86
CA GLY A 216 9.53 3.23 -13.76
C GLY A 216 8.27 2.70 -13.11
N PHE A 217 7.51 1.93 -13.85
CA PHE A 217 6.25 1.35 -13.39
C PHE A 217 6.54 0.17 -12.46
N SER A 218 6.15 0.27 -11.20
CA SER A 218 6.44 -0.71 -10.16
C SER A 218 5.41 -0.60 -9.02
N SER A 219 5.22 -1.70 -8.31
CA SER A 219 4.43 -1.75 -7.07
C SER A 219 5.27 -1.56 -5.79
N GLY A 220 6.53 -1.10 -5.93
CA GLY A 220 7.46 -1.07 -4.81
C GLY A 220 8.10 -2.45 -4.56
N SER A 221 8.39 -2.75 -3.29
CA SER A 221 8.92 -4.05 -2.89
C SER A 221 7.90 -5.17 -3.11
N VAL A 222 8.31 -6.20 -3.86
CA VAL A 222 7.44 -7.34 -4.18
C VAL A 222 7.29 -8.30 -3.01
N PHE A 223 8.35 -8.49 -2.23
CA PHE A 223 8.39 -9.43 -1.12
C PHE A 223 8.63 -8.75 0.22
N LYS A 224 8.08 -9.34 1.28
CA LYS A 224 8.40 -9.00 2.67
C LYS A 224 9.81 -9.49 3.01
N ASN A 225 10.47 -8.79 3.92
CA ASN A 225 11.73 -9.25 4.47
C ASN A 225 11.48 -10.47 5.35
N PRO A 226 12.11 -11.62 5.09
CA PRO A 226 11.93 -12.83 5.89
C PRO A 226 12.81 -12.83 7.16
N ILE A 227 12.37 -13.58 8.17
CA ILE A 227 13.23 -14.06 9.24
C ILE A 227 14.02 -15.25 8.69
N VAL A 228 15.33 -15.31 8.93
CA VAL A 228 16.24 -16.32 8.38
C VAL A 228 16.88 -17.09 9.54
N GLU A 229 16.69 -18.41 9.55
CA GLU A 229 17.28 -19.30 10.55
C GLU A 229 18.67 -19.82 10.15
N ASN A 230 19.03 -19.71 8.88
CA ASN A 230 20.30 -20.16 8.32
C ASN A 230 21.46 -19.26 8.78
N GLN A 231 22.28 -19.77 9.70
CA GLN A 231 23.40 -19.03 10.32
C GLN A 231 24.48 -18.64 9.31
N GLU A 232 24.80 -19.49 8.35
CA GLU A 232 25.78 -19.19 7.30
C GLU A 232 25.33 -17.99 6.46
N LEU A 233 24.02 -17.92 6.17
CA LEU A 233 23.43 -16.81 5.41
C LEU A 233 23.41 -15.50 6.22
N LEU A 234 23.15 -15.57 7.53
CA LEU A 234 23.22 -14.43 8.44
C LEU A 234 24.66 -13.89 8.57
N GLU A 235 25.65 -14.77 8.67
CA GLU A 235 27.07 -14.39 8.71
C GLU A 235 27.52 -13.78 7.38
N ARG A 236 27.09 -14.34 6.26
CA ARG A 236 27.37 -13.79 4.93
C ARG A 236 26.76 -12.41 4.75
N PHE A 237 25.50 -12.24 5.14
CA PHE A 237 24.86 -10.92 5.13
C PHE A 237 25.64 -9.89 5.97
N ALA A 238 26.03 -10.28 7.18
CA ALA A 238 26.78 -9.39 8.07
C ALA A 238 28.17 -9.02 7.48
N LYS A 239 28.84 -9.96 6.83
CA LYS A 239 30.14 -9.71 6.15
C LYS A 239 29.97 -8.76 4.97
N ASP A 240 28.97 -8.97 4.14
CA ASP A 240 28.76 -8.20 2.90
C ASP A 240 28.28 -6.76 3.18
N THR A 241 27.45 -6.60 4.21
CA THR A 241 26.84 -5.29 4.53
C THR A 241 27.51 -4.53 5.64
N GLY A 242 28.40 -5.18 6.42
CA GLY A 242 29.00 -4.61 7.62
C GLY A 242 28.01 -4.48 8.80
N ALA A 243 26.81 -5.01 8.71
CA ALA A 243 25.75 -4.90 9.71
C ALA A 243 25.13 -6.26 10.03
N LYS A 244 24.88 -6.55 11.30
CA LYS A 244 24.14 -7.77 11.68
C LYS A 244 22.66 -7.63 11.35
N ALA A 245 22.02 -8.73 10.94
CA ALA A 245 20.57 -8.81 10.77
C ALA A 245 19.90 -8.59 12.13
N LYS A 246 19.04 -7.58 12.22
CA LYS A 246 18.27 -7.32 13.42
C LYS A 246 17.11 -8.33 13.49
N ASP A 247 16.97 -9.01 14.63
CA ASP A 247 15.92 -10.02 14.83
C ASP A 247 15.94 -11.11 13.72
N ASP A 248 17.15 -11.41 13.21
CA ASP A 248 17.39 -12.36 12.11
C ASP A 248 16.63 -12.05 10.82
N VAL A 249 16.17 -10.80 10.65
CA VAL A 249 15.47 -10.34 9.44
C VAL A 249 16.48 -9.88 8.41
N ILE A 250 16.52 -10.55 7.26
CA ILE A 250 17.33 -10.17 6.10
C ILE A 250 16.46 -9.41 5.07
N PRO A 251 16.95 -8.29 4.50
CA PRO A 251 16.24 -7.64 3.39
C PRO A 251 16.05 -8.58 2.20
N ALA A 252 14.79 -8.76 1.75
CA ALA A 252 14.49 -9.60 0.60
C ALA A 252 15.26 -9.17 -0.66
N GLY A 253 15.54 -7.86 -0.81
CA GLY A 253 16.35 -7.34 -1.91
C GLY A 253 17.76 -7.92 -1.93
N TRP A 254 18.41 -8.05 -0.77
CA TRP A 254 19.74 -8.67 -0.68
C TRP A 254 19.68 -10.15 -1.06
N LEU A 255 18.70 -10.91 -0.53
CA LEU A 255 18.52 -12.33 -0.85
C LEU A 255 18.31 -12.57 -2.36
N ILE A 256 17.50 -11.74 -3.01
CA ILE A 256 17.20 -11.84 -4.44
C ILE A 256 18.44 -11.49 -5.28
N GLU A 257 19.24 -10.52 -4.84
CA GLU A 257 20.51 -10.15 -5.45
C GLU A 257 21.52 -11.27 -5.35
N GLU A 258 21.70 -11.85 -4.13
CA GLU A 258 22.56 -13.01 -3.87
C GLU A 258 22.19 -14.24 -4.73
N ALA A 259 20.90 -14.44 -4.96
CA ALA A 259 20.41 -15.49 -5.83
C ALA A 259 20.61 -15.19 -7.34
N GLY A 260 21.21 -14.05 -7.69
CA GLY A 260 21.58 -13.68 -9.08
C GLY A 260 20.41 -13.23 -9.94
N PHE A 261 19.37 -12.61 -9.35
CA PHE A 261 18.17 -12.21 -10.12
C PHE A 261 18.20 -10.77 -10.63
N LYS A 262 19.12 -9.91 -10.22
CA LYS A 262 19.20 -8.57 -10.80
C LYS A 262 19.24 -8.64 -12.33
N GLY A 263 18.45 -7.81 -13.01
CA GLY A 263 18.34 -7.77 -14.48
C GLY A 263 17.61 -8.95 -15.11
N LYS A 264 17.21 -9.96 -14.37
CA LYS A 264 16.43 -11.09 -14.94
C LYS A 264 15.07 -10.60 -15.38
N LYS A 265 14.69 -11.00 -16.59
CA LYS A 265 13.47 -10.58 -17.29
C LYS A 265 12.61 -11.78 -17.64
N ILE A 266 11.28 -11.63 -17.42
CA ILE A 266 10.23 -12.55 -17.91
C ILE A 266 9.19 -11.68 -18.61
N GLY A 267 8.93 -11.96 -19.89
CA GLY A 267 8.02 -11.14 -20.68
C GLY A 267 8.40 -9.65 -20.61
N GLY A 268 7.47 -8.81 -20.18
CA GLY A 268 7.66 -7.37 -20.00
C GLY A 268 8.13 -6.94 -18.61
N VAL A 269 8.32 -7.87 -17.65
CA VAL A 269 8.75 -7.55 -16.29
C VAL A 269 10.22 -7.91 -16.05
N MET A 270 10.95 -7.05 -15.31
CA MET A 270 12.36 -7.25 -14.99
C MET A 270 12.62 -6.97 -13.50
N VAL A 271 13.47 -7.80 -12.88
CA VAL A 271 14.05 -7.48 -11.57
C VAL A 271 14.98 -6.28 -11.71
N SER A 272 14.74 -5.22 -10.97
CA SER A 272 15.55 -4.00 -11.07
C SER A 272 17.02 -4.24 -10.74
N GLU A 273 17.90 -3.73 -11.58
CA GLU A 273 19.35 -3.69 -11.35
C GLU A 273 19.71 -2.85 -10.10
N LYS A 274 18.86 -1.87 -9.76
CA LYS A 274 19.11 -0.93 -8.69
C LYS A 274 18.67 -1.44 -7.33
N HIS A 275 17.56 -2.19 -7.28
CA HIS A 275 17.00 -2.77 -6.06
C HIS A 275 16.27 -4.06 -6.39
N ALA A 276 16.85 -5.20 -6.05
CA ALA A 276 16.36 -6.50 -6.52
C ALA A 276 14.97 -6.91 -6.00
N ASN A 277 14.43 -6.24 -4.96
CA ASN A 277 13.04 -6.47 -4.52
C ASN A 277 12.01 -5.64 -5.31
N PHE A 278 12.43 -4.86 -6.32
CA PHE A 278 11.55 -4.10 -7.20
C PHE A 278 11.46 -4.77 -8.57
N PHE A 279 10.25 -5.04 -9.01
CA PHE A 279 9.98 -5.47 -10.36
C PHE A 279 9.54 -4.27 -11.20
N ILE A 280 10.11 -4.13 -12.38
CA ILE A 280 9.87 -3.00 -13.29
C ILE A 280 9.14 -3.51 -14.52
N ASN A 281 7.99 -2.92 -14.80
CA ASN A 281 7.25 -3.11 -16.02
C ASN A 281 7.81 -2.16 -17.10
N ASP A 282 8.21 -2.69 -18.23
CA ASP A 282 8.69 -1.91 -19.39
C ASP A 282 7.56 -1.29 -20.23
N GLY A 283 6.31 -1.50 -19.82
CA GLY A 283 5.08 -1.04 -20.50
C GLY A 283 4.33 -2.18 -21.21
N THR A 284 4.90 -3.38 -21.27
CA THR A 284 4.30 -4.55 -21.93
C THR A 284 4.06 -5.73 -20.99
N ALA A 285 4.45 -5.61 -19.70
CA ALA A 285 4.32 -6.69 -18.73
C ALA A 285 2.86 -7.06 -18.46
N THR A 286 2.65 -8.36 -18.32
CA THR A 286 1.40 -8.97 -17.88
C THR A 286 1.46 -9.34 -16.41
N ALA A 287 0.32 -9.57 -15.79
CA ALA A 287 0.26 -10.10 -14.42
C ALA A 287 0.84 -11.51 -14.33
N GLU A 288 0.69 -12.31 -15.40
CA GLU A 288 1.29 -13.63 -15.52
C GLU A 288 2.81 -13.57 -15.47
N ASP A 289 3.44 -12.62 -16.19
CA ASP A 289 4.90 -12.41 -16.16
C ASP A 289 5.41 -12.17 -14.74
N VAL A 290 4.69 -11.33 -13.97
CA VAL A 290 5.04 -11.02 -12.58
C VAL A 290 4.95 -12.26 -11.70
N ILE A 291 3.88 -13.06 -11.83
CA ILE A 291 3.66 -14.28 -11.04
C ILE A 291 4.74 -15.32 -11.35
N ILE A 292 5.08 -15.52 -12.64
CA ILE A 292 6.12 -16.45 -13.07
C ILE A 292 7.46 -16.02 -12.47
N LEU A 293 7.84 -14.74 -12.60
CA LEU A 293 9.11 -14.23 -12.06
C LEU A 293 9.16 -14.37 -10.54
N ALA A 294 8.09 -14.02 -9.84
CA ALA A 294 7.98 -14.17 -8.39
C ALA A 294 8.09 -15.65 -7.97
N GLY A 295 7.43 -16.56 -8.70
CA GLY A 295 7.48 -18.00 -8.46
C GLY A 295 8.90 -18.57 -8.59
N ILE A 296 9.61 -18.20 -9.65
CA ILE A 296 11.00 -18.64 -9.88
C ILE A 296 11.92 -18.17 -8.75
N ILE A 297 11.78 -16.91 -8.31
CA ILE A 297 12.57 -16.37 -7.19
C ILE A 297 12.27 -17.12 -5.89
N LYS A 298 10.98 -17.33 -5.56
CA LYS A 298 10.56 -18.08 -4.36
C LYS A 298 11.12 -19.49 -4.36
N GLN A 299 11.04 -20.19 -5.49
CA GLN A 299 11.59 -21.54 -5.64
C GLN A 299 13.11 -21.55 -5.42
N LYS A 300 13.84 -20.64 -6.07
CA LYS A 300 15.30 -20.55 -5.96
C LYS A 300 15.75 -20.27 -4.53
N LEU A 301 15.13 -19.32 -3.84
CA LEU A 301 15.48 -18.98 -2.45
C LEU A 301 15.19 -20.13 -1.49
N ARG A 302 14.07 -20.84 -1.68
CA ARG A 302 13.73 -22.01 -0.89
C ARG A 302 14.70 -23.18 -1.11
N GLU A 303 15.05 -23.48 -2.37
CA GLU A 303 15.91 -24.62 -2.70
C GLU A 303 17.37 -24.40 -2.29
N HIS A 304 17.91 -23.17 -2.42
CA HIS A 304 19.33 -22.90 -2.20
C HIS A 304 19.67 -22.40 -0.80
N TYR A 305 18.73 -21.71 -0.16
CA TYR A 305 18.97 -21.06 1.13
C TYR A 305 18.03 -21.53 2.23
N ASP A 306 17.04 -22.39 1.90
CA ASP A 306 15.94 -22.80 2.78
C ASP A 306 15.17 -21.59 3.37
N VAL A 307 15.03 -20.51 2.56
CA VAL A 307 14.34 -19.28 2.96
C VAL A 307 13.03 -19.12 2.19
N PRO A 308 11.87 -19.42 2.80
CA PRO A 308 10.59 -19.13 2.21
C PRO A 308 10.28 -17.62 2.31
N ILE A 309 10.09 -16.95 1.17
CA ILE A 309 9.67 -15.55 1.14
C ILE A 309 8.19 -15.43 0.78
N LYS A 310 7.55 -14.37 1.27
CA LYS A 310 6.12 -14.07 1.03
C LYS A 310 5.99 -12.75 0.31
N GLU A 311 5.04 -12.68 -0.61
CA GLU A 311 4.72 -11.46 -1.30
C GLU A 311 4.22 -10.38 -0.34
N GLU A 312 4.65 -9.14 -0.55
CA GLU A 312 4.11 -7.94 0.09
C GLU A 312 2.97 -7.36 -0.76
N ILE A 313 3.10 -7.43 -2.09
CA ILE A 313 2.06 -6.98 -3.02
C ILE A 313 0.81 -7.86 -2.91
N MET A 314 -0.35 -7.26 -3.14
CA MET A 314 -1.62 -7.95 -3.08
C MET A 314 -2.09 -8.33 -4.49
N TYR A 315 -2.40 -9.60 -4.68
CA TYR A 315 -2.99 -10.13 -5.90
C TYR A 315 -4.51 -9.98 -5.86
N VAL A 316 -5.11 -9.50 -6.95
CA VAL A 316 -6.55 -9.21 -7.04
C VAL A 316 -7.11 -9.70 -8.36
N GLY A 317 -8.21 -10.49 -8.32
CA GLY A 317 -8.88 -11.01 -9.52
C GLY A 317 -8.24 -12.26 -10.12
N PHE A 318 -7.49 -13.02 -9.34
CA PHE A 318 -6.87 -14.28 -9.77
C PHE A 318 -7.71 -15.49 -9.42
#